data_444ee3ba9dc6537608c646086f41a912
#
_entry.id   444ee3ba9dc6537608c646086f41a912
#
_cell.length_a   1.000
_cell.length_b   1.000
_cell.length_c   1.000
_cell.angle_alpha   90.00
_cell.angle_beta   90.00
_cell.angle_gamma   90.00
#
_symmetry.space_group_name_H-M   'P 1'
#
loop_
_entity.id
_entity.type
_entity.pdbx_description
1 polymer ?
#
loop_
_entity_poly.entity_id
_entity_poly.type
_entity_poly.pdbx_seq_one_letter_code
_entity_poly.pdbx_strand_id
1 'polypeptide(L)'
;MAAQAATSSAGRNMSSAETLLGKARRFRDVDNIQHESVPDVLASLAETAMFLQSRETQAASDATHAVFDNFPDWWQGHRSTFRLAISGDDGDLDVLYEHIATLYKLNIPLTLSEIHTPQMLFAQDIHVRGSENSCLTAEDLFGKDDAFAKLLGSIMGEIFPNNDFLDVTIFDASGHSRRAGAMKTSIRIVWSSVVVDRDRARRIRDFIVYKFKESQDPAILAFAERLQKFGQDNAWASVFDESVYASEHGVRMPLNDLTSPLPWKKPERRPFKPYAVVRFAYGGGSLQHVTNVAQEEDLDGPDWLQLGCLRQ
;
A
#
# COMPACT_ATOMS: atom_id res chain seq x y z
N MET A 1 -39.78 25.38 -7.35
CA MET A 1 -39.99 24.34 -6.35
C MET A 1 -38.92 23.30 -6.51
N ALA A 2 -38.08 23.34 -5.61
CA ALA A 2 -37.50 22.42 -4.69
C ALA A 2 -36.33 21.63 -5.29
N ALA A 3 -35.18 22.22 -5.14
CA ALA A 3 -33.91 21.51 -4.99
C ALA A 3 -33.89 20.93 -3.57
N GLN A 4 -33.95 19.63 -3.44
CA GLN A 4 -33.61 18.92 -2.21
C GLN A 4 -33.29 17.47 -2.57
N ALA A 5 -32.09 17.09 -2.23
CA ALA A 5 -31.58 15.77 -1.95
C ALA A 5 -30.34 15.40 -2.76
N ALA A 6 -29.25 16.00 -2.40
CA ALA A 6 -27.92 15.46 -2.66
C ALA A 6 -27.01 15.77 -1.45
N THR A 7 -27.46 15.37 -0.27
CA THR A 7 -26.64 15.45 0.95
C THR A 7 -26.92 14.22 1.79
N SER A 8 -26.22 13.12 1.50
CA SER A 8 -26.00 12.10 2.51
C SER A 8 -25.18 10.91 1.96
N SER A 9 -23.96 11.16 1.51
CA SER A 9 -22.95 10.11 1.43
C SER A 9 -21.55 10.57 1.88
N ALA A 10 -21.49 11.76 2.50
CA ALA A 10 -20.25 12.30 3.07
C ALA A 10 -20.07 11.98 4.55
N GLY A 11 -20.61 10.86 5.03
CA GLY A 11 -20.70 10.52 6.45
C GLY A 11 -19.80 9.40 6.94
N ARG A 12 -18.99 8.78 6.10
CA ARG A 12 -17.82 8.03 6.61
C ARG A 12 -16.62 8.96 6.52
N ASN A 13 -16.49 9.81 7.53
CA ASN A 13 -15.19 10.39 7.84
C ASN A 13 -14.24 9.21 7.97
N MET A 14 -13.37 9.04 6.96
CA MET A 14 -12.19 8.22 7.15
C MET A 14 -11.56 8.73 8.44
N SER A 15 -11.45 7.86 9.43
CA SER A 15 -10.79 8.21 10.66
C SER A 15 -9.41 8.70 10.26
N SER A 16 -9.12 9.96 10.50
CA SER A 16 -7.79 10.48 10.24
C SER A 16 -6.79 9.58 10.95
N ALA A 17 -5.55 9.52 10.47
CA ALA A 17 -4.49 8.78 11.16
C ALA A 17 -4.44 9.14 12.67
N GLU A 18 -4.81 10.36 13.04
CA GLU A 18 -4.95 10.82 14.43
C GLU A 18 -6.07 10.10 15.20
N THR A 19 -7.18 9.77 14.57
CA THR A 19 -8.26 8.99 15.17
C THR A 19 -7.84 7.54 15.38
N LEU A 20 -7.13 6.96 14.41
CA LEU A 20 -6.54 5.61 14.51
C LEU A 20 -5.45 5.56 15.59
N LEU A 21 -4.56 6.55 15.64
CA LEU A 21 -3.57 6.72 16.71
C LEU A 21 -4.24 6.81 18.09
N GLY A 22 -5.36 7.51 18.19
CA GLY A 22 -6.14 7.60 19.42
C GLY A 22 -6.72 6.25 19.87
N LYS A 23 -7.08 5.38 18.91
CA LYS A 23 -7.51 4.00 19.18
C LYS A 23 -6.30 3.11 19.57
N ALA A 24 -5.23 3.12 18.79
CA ALA A 24 -4.04 2.32 19.03
C ALA A 24 -3.41 2.58 20.41
N ARG A 25 -3.37 3.85 20.85
CA ARG A 25 -2.92 4.22 22.21
C ARG A 25 -3.72 3.57 23.34
N ARG A 26 -4.97 3.18 23.11
CA ARG A 26 -5.81 2.48 24.12
C ARG A 26 -5.54 0.99 24.19
N PHE A 27 -4.91 0.40 23.18
CA PHE A 27 -4.61 -1.04 23.11
C PHE A 27 -3.17 -1.39 23.48
N ARG A 28 -2.31 -0.39 23.77
CA ARG A 28 -0.89 -0.60 24.13
C ARG A 28 -0.65 -1.33 25.47
N ASP A 29 -1.67 -1.63 26.25
CA ASP A 29 -1.52 -2.35 27.52
C ASP A 29 -1.39 -3.87 27.35
N VAL A 30 -1.26 -4.38 26.13
CA VAL A 30 -1.07 -5.82 25.85
C VAL A 30 0.31 -6.09 25.26
N ASP A 31 1.36 -5.56 25.91
CA ASP A 31 2.74 -5.96 25.65
C ASP A 31 3.03 -7.30 26.33
N ASN A 32 2.53 -8.38 25.78
CA ASN A 32 3.05 -9.72 26.01
C ASN A 32 2.92 -10.50 24.71
N ILE A 33 3.86 -10.30 23.78
CA ILE A 33 4.09 -11.27 22.71
C ILE A 33 4.68 -12.52 23.39
N GLN A 34 3.80 -13.34 23.94
CA GLN A 34 4.13 -14.72 24.27
C GLN A 34 4.44 -15.40 22.94
N HIS A 35 5.53 -16.14 22.89
CA HIS A 35 5.81 -17.07 21.79
C HIS A 35 4.58 -17.97 21.61
N GLU A 36 3.80 -17.70 20.56
CA GLU A 36 2.64 -18.50 20.25
C GLU A 36 3.07 -19.96 20.07
N SER A 37 2.31 -20.85 20.66
CA SER A 37 2.60 -22.29 20.56
C SER A 37 2.30 -22.81 19.15
N VAL A 38 2.91 -23.89 18.73
CA VAL A 38 2.62 -24.54 17.42
C VAL A 38 1.11 -24.81 17.25
N PRO A 39 0.35 -25.25 18.27
CA PRO A 39 -1.10 -25.38 18.17
C PRO A 39 -1.82 -24.07 17.85
N ASP A 40 -1.40 -22.94 18.42
CA ASP A 40 -2.04 -21.64 18.17
C ASP A 40 -1.79 -21.16 16.73
N VAL A 41 -0.59 -21.37 16.21
CA VAL A 41 -0.25 -21.10 14.79
C VAL A 41 -1.14 -21.93 13.86
N LEU A 42 -1.32 -23.23 14.15
CA LEU A 42 -2.17 -24.10 13.34
C LEU A 42 -3.65 -23.70 13.41
N ALA A 43 -4.13 -23.26 14.58
CA ALA A 43 -5.48 -22.75 14.75
C ALA A 43 -5.71 -21.48 13.90
N SER A 44 -4.82 -20.48 13.99
CA SER A 44 -4.91 -19.27 13.19
C SER A 44 -4.89 -19.53 11.68
N LEU A 45 -4.08 -20.49 11.24
CA LEU A 45 -4.05 -20.92 9.84
C LEU A 45 -5.37 -21.56 9.41
N ALA A 46 -5.93 -22.44 10.24
CA ALA A 46 -7.20 -23.11 9.95
C ALA A 46 -8.36 -22.11 9.88
N GLU A 47 -8.43 -21.18 10.83
CA GLU A 47 -9.44 -20.12 10.86
C GLU A 47 -9.37 -19.23 9.63
N THR A 48 -8.16 -18.76 9.26
CA THR A 48 -7.95 -17.97 8.04
C THR A 48 -8.37 -18.76 6.81
N ALA A 49 -7.97 -20.04 6.72
CA ALA A 49 -8.34 -20.89 5.59
C ALA A 49 -9.86 -21.04 5.45
N MET A 50 -10.55 -21.32 6.56
CA MET A 50 -12.00 -21.45 6.58
C MET A 50 -12.70 -20.14 6.21
N PHE A 51 -12.22 -19.00 6.71
CA PHE A 51 -12.75 -17.70 6.35
C PHE A 51 -12.63 -17.45 4.84
N LEU A 52 -11.44 -17.58 4.27
CA LEU A 52 -11.19 -17.35 2.85
C LEU A 52 -12.01 -18.31 1.96
N GLN A 53 -12.12 -19.59 2.33
CA GLN A 53 -12.96 -20.57 1.60
C GLN A 53 -14.43 -20.20 1.63
N SER A 54 -14.95 -19.70 2.75
CA SER A 54 -16.35 -19.29 2.87
C SER A 54 -16.72 -18.06 1.99
N ARG A 55 -15.71 -17.31 1.53
CA ARG A 55 -15.85 -16.11 0.68
C ARG A 55 -15.45 -16.35 -0.78
N GLU A 56 -15.10 -17.58 -1.15
CA GLU A 56 -14.76 -17.90 -2.54
C GLU A 56 -15.94 -17.64 -3.48
N THR A 57 -15.68 -16.98 -4.62
CA THR A 57 -16.66 -16.72 -5.65
C THR A 57 -16.17 -17.14 -7.03
N GLN A 58 -17.07 -17.69 -7.84
CA GLN A 58 -16.81 -18.00 -9.25
C GLN A 58 -17.17 -16.79 -10.15
N ALA A 59 -18.01 -15.89 -9.66
CA ALA A 59 -18.43 -14.72 -10.42
C ALA A 59 -17.35 -13.63 -10.38
N ALA A 60 -16.79 -13.30 -11.53
CA ALA A 60 -15.78 -12.25 -11.63
C ALA A 60 -16.31 -10.86 -11.27
N SER A 61 -17.63 -10.62 -11.47
CA SER A 61 -18.32 -9.38 -11.11
C SER A 61 -18.36 -9.12 -9.62
N ASP A 62 -18.41 -10.17 -8.81
CA ASP A 62 -18.58 -10.10 -7.37
C ASP A 62 -17.23 -10.12 -6.64
N ALA A 63 -16.15 -10.40 -7.37
CA ALA A 63 -14.84 -10.51 -6.82
C ALA A 63 -14.30 -9.16 -6.34
N THR A 64 -13.89 -9.12 -5.09
CA THR A 64 -13.28 -7.95 -4.45
C THR A 64 -11.80 -8.14 -4.22
N HIS A 65 -11.39 -9.38 -4.00
CA HIS A 65 -10.01 -9.78 -3.74
C HIS A 65 -9.66 -11.03 -4.55
N ALA A 66 -8.37 -11.25 -4.74
CA ALA A 66 -7.83 -12.45 -5.36
C ALA A 66 -6.66 -12.98 -4.53
N VAL A 67 -6.64 -14.29 -4.37
CA VAL A 67 -5.50 -15.01 -3.81
C VAL A 67 -4.75 -15.64 -4.94
N PHE A 68 -3.45 -15.35 -5.03
CA PHE A 68 -2.62 -15.91 -6.09
C PHE A 68 -1.97 -17.21 -5.68
N ASP A 69 -1.84 -18.05 -6.69
CA ASP A 69 -1.24 -19.36 -6.65
C ASP A 69 0.16 -19.31 -6.03
N ASN A 70 0.32 -19.92 -4.92
CA ASN A 70 1.51 -20.23 -4.17
C ASN A 70 1.26 -20.10 -2.67
N PHE A 71 0.01 -20.37 -2.26
CA PHE A 71 -0.22 -20.62 -0.85
C PHE A 71 0.80 -21.67 -0.40
N PRO A 72 1.42 -21.46 0.74
CA PRO A 72 2.32 -22.45 1.30
C PRO A 72 1.62 -23.79 1.44
N ASP A 73 2.39 -24.85 1.54
CA ASP A 73 1.95 -26.25 1.59
C ASP A 73 0.85 -26.55 2.65
N TRP A 74 0.53 -25.58 3.51
CA TRP A 74 -0.53 -25.67 4.50
C TRP A 74 -1.95 -25.52 3.91
N TRP A 75 -2.10 -24.93 2.73
CA TRP A 75 -3.38 -24.85 2.04
C TRP A 75 -3.54 -26.04 1.09
N GLN A 76 -3.95 -27.17 1.64
CA GLN A 76 -4.16 -28.37 0.85
C GLN A 76 -5.42 -28.24 -0.02
N GLY A 77 -5.26 -28.17 -1.33
CA GLY A 77 -6.35 -28.40 -2.29
C GLY A 77 -6.51 -27.42 -3.43
N HIS A 78 -6.01 -26.21 -3.35
CA HIS A 78 -6.17 -25.23 -4.44
C HIS A 78 -4.81 -24.84 -5.05
N ARG A 79 -4.63 -25.22 -6.34
CA ARG A 79 -3.44 -24.89 -7.13
C ARG A 79 -3.68 -23.76 -8.12
N SER A 80 -4.73 -22.96 -7.93
CA SER A 80 -5.09 -21.88 -8.86
C SER A 80 -5.49 -20.63 -8.14
N THR A 81 -5.30 -19.50 -8.79
CA THR A 81 -5.82 -18.22 -8.32
C THR A 81 -7.33 -18.36 -8.05
N PHE A 82 -7.77 -18.04 -6.87
CA PHE A 82 -9.20 -17.97 -6.56
C PHE A 82 -9.60 -16.56 -6.17
N ARG A 83 -10.87 -16.24 -6.39
CA ARG A 83 -11.45 -14.93 -6.15
C ARG A 83 -12.30 -14.97 -4.90
N LEU A 84 -12.31 -13.86 -4.19
CA LEU A 84 -13.08 -13.68 -2.96
C LEU A 84 -14.07 -12.55 -3.13
N ALA A 85 -15.28 -12.76 -2.64
CA ALA A 85 -16.30 -11.73 -2.45
C ALA A 85 -16.30 -11.33 -0.97
N ILE A 86 -15.63 -10.25 -0.63
CA ILE A 86 -15.57 -9.70 0.74
C ILE A 86 -16.49 -8.48 0.78
N SER A 87 -17.52 -8.53 1.63
CA SER A 87 -18.43 -7.40 1.82
C SER A 87 -17.82 -6.36 2.74
N GLY A 88 -17.91 -5.08 2.36
CA GLY A 88 -17.53 -3.97 3.24
C GLY A 88 -18.58 -3.67 4.32
N ASP A 89 -19.82 -4.12 4.11
CA ASP A 89 -20.95 -3.75 4.97
C ASP A 89 -21.16 -4.72 6.15
N ASP A 90 -20.65 -5.94 6.06
CA ASP A 90 -20.90 -7.03 7.03
C ASP A 90 -19.73 -7.22 8.03
N GLY A 91 -18.76 -6.32 8.07
CA GLY A 91 -17.58 -6.46 8.91
C GLY A 91 -16.55 -7.50 8.40
N ASP A 92 -16.79 -8.11 7.24
CA ASP A 92 -15.88 -9.09 6.64
C ASP A 92 -14.48 -8.53 6.36
N LEU A 93 -14.40 -7.23 6.04
CA LEU A 93 -13.11 -6.56 5.83
C LEU A 93 -12.30 -6.48 7.13
N ASP A 94 -12.95 -6.18 8.25
CA ASP A 94 -12.27 -6.13 9.56
C ASP A 94 -11.74 -7.50 9.93
N VAL A 95 -12.56 -8.55 9.71
CA VAL A 95 -12.14 -9.95 9.92
C VAL A 95 -10.98 -10.33 9.01
N LEU A 96 -11.02 -9.92 7.73
CA LEU A 96 -9.92 -10.15 6.80
C LEU A 96 -8.63 -9.48 7.28
N TYR A 97 -8.72 -8.25 7.75
CA TYR A 97 -7.56 -7.49 8.24
C TYR A 97 -6.94 -8.14 9.47
N GLU A 98 -7.75 -8.63 10.40
CA GLU A 98 -7.27 -9.40 11.55
C GLU A 98 -6.53 -10.67 11.13
N HIS A 99 -7.08 -11.43 10.17
CA HIS A 99 -6.41 -12.63 9.64
C HIS A 99 -5.07 -12.30 8.97
N ILE A 100 -5.03 -11.26 8.12
CA ILE A 100 -3.78 -10.83 7.46
C ILE A 100 -2.75 -10.40 8.49
N ALA A 101 -3.14 -9.56 9.46
CA ALA A 101 -2.26 -9.06 10.51
C ALA A 101 -1.70 -10.20 11.38
N THR A 102 -2.56 -11.16 11.73
CA THR A 102 -2.16 -12.35 12.49
C THR A 102 -1.13 -13.19 11.73
N LEU A 103 -1.40 -13.52 10.46
CA LEU A 103 -0.45 -14.29 9.65
C LEU A 103 0.87 -13.54 9.44
N TYR A 104 0.82 -12.22 9.27
CA TYR A 104 2.02 -11.40 9.15
C TYR A 104 2.88 -11.46 10.43
N LYS A 105 2.26 -11.28 11.62
CA LYS A 105 2.94 -11.40 12.92
C LYS A 105 3.57 -12.78 13.12
N LEU A 106 2.88 -13.84 12.69
CA LEU A 106 3.38 -15.21 12.71
C LEU A 106 4.45 -15.51 11.64
N ASN A 107 4.82 -14.50 10.85
CA ASN A 107 5.75 -14.64 9.74
C ASN A 107 5.31 -15.70 8.70
N ILE A 108 4.01 -15.87 8.52
CA ILE A 108 3.41 -16.78 7.54
C ILE A 108 3.14 -16.03 6.24
N PRO A 109 3.61 -16.54 5.09
CA PRO A 109 3.39 -15.88 3.82
C PRO A 109 1.91 -15.89 3.41
N LEU A 110 1.42 -14.73 2.96
CA LEU A 110 0.13 -14.56 2.35
C LEU A 110 0.27 -13.72 1.07
N THR A 111 -0.45 -14.07 0.01
CA THR A 111 -0.38 -13.41 -1.30
C THR A 111 -1.77 -12.98 -1.75
N LEU A 112 -2.34 -12.02 -1.03
CA LEU A 112 -3.65 -11.48 -1.31
C LEU A 112 -3.53 -10.15 -2.07
N SER A 113 -4.38 -9.97 -3.06
CA SER A 113 -4.51 -8.74 -3.82
C SER A 113 -5.95 -8.24 -3.80
N GLU A 114 -6.09 -6.95 -3.74
CA GLU A 114 -7.34 -6.24 -3.84
C GLU A 114 -7.64 -5.95 -5.32
N ILE A 115 -8.83 -6.32 -5.80
CA ILE A 115 -9.25 -6.07 -7.18
C ILE A 115 -9.70 -4.60 -7.30
N HIS A 116 -9.25 -3.94 -8.35
CA HIS A 116 -9.61 -2.54 -8.61
C HIS A 116 -11.12 -2.34 -8.71
N THR A 117 -11.58 -1.30 -8.04
CA THR A 117 -12.93 -0.74 -8.20
C THR A 117 -12.94 0.37 -9.25
N PRO A 118 -14.11 0.77 -9.77
CA PRO A 118 -14.19 1.94 -10.66
C PRO A 118 -13.62 3.22 -10.06
N GLN A 119 -13.77 3.38 -8.75
CA GLN A 119 -13.13 4.45 -7.97
C GLN A 119 -12.31 3.82 -6.84
N MET A 120 -11.13 4.32 -6.60
CA MET A 120 -10.19 3.81 -5.61
C MET A 120 -9.38 4.95 -5.00
N LEU A 121 -8.77 4.71 -3.84
CA LEU A 121 -7.74 5.61 -3.32
C LEU A 121 -6.57 5.67 -4.29
N PHE A 122 -6.05 6.87 -4.48
CA PHE A 122 -4.88 7.05 -5.34
C PHE A 122 -3.65 6.43 -4.68
N ALA A 123 -3.08 5.44 -5.34
CA ALA A 123 -1.85 4.80 -4.93
C ALA A 123 -0.77 4.94 -5.99
N GLN A 124 0.48 4.94 -5.56
CA GLN A 124 1.65 4.94 -6.44
C GLN A 124 2.65 3.90 -5.95
N ASP A 125 3.19 3.13 -6.86
CA ASP A 125 4.32 2.26 -6.60
C ASP A 125 5.60 2.92 -7.10
N ILE A 126 6.60 3.02 -6.21
CA ILE A 126 7.91 3.59 -6.48
C ILE A 126 8.89 2.43 -6.54
N HIS A 127 9.47 2.23 -7.72
CA HIS A 127 10.40 1.16 -7.98
C HIS A 127 11.75 1.70 -8.43
N VAL A 128 12.83 1.31 -7.75
CA VAL A 128 14.20 1.62 -8.17
C VAL A 128 15.00 0.34 -8.21
N ARG A 129 15.67 0.06 -9.32
CA ARG A 129 16.66 -1.01 -9.35
C ARG A 129 17.88 -0.55 -8.56
N GLY A 130 18.25 -1.33 -7.56
CA GLY A 130 19.44 -1.13 -6.79
C GLY A 130 20.65 -1.82 -7.41
N SER A 131 21.78 -1.78 -6.70
CA SER A 131 22.96 -2.61 -6.97
C SER A 131 22.77 -4.02 -6.39
N GLU A 132 23.81 -4.85 -6.47
CA GLU A 132 23.79 -6.19 -5.84
C GLU A 132 23.53 -6.12 -4.32
N ASN A 133 24.03 -5.07 -3.65
CA ASN A 133 24.06 -4.99 -2.19
C ASN A 133 23.34 -3.76 -1.61
N SER A 134 22.76 -2.90 -2.44
CA SER A 134 22.19 -1.62 -2.00
C SER A 134 20.99 -1.21 -2.84
N CYS A 135 19.95 -0.69 -2.17
CA CYS A 135 18.83 0.01 -2.78
C CYS A 135 18.43 1.21 -1.91
N LEU A 136 17.56 2.06 -2.42
CA LEU A 136 16.91 3.09 -1.63
C LEU A 136 15.84 2.46 -0.72
N THR A 137 15.53 3.13 0.38
CA THR A 137 14.48 2.77 1.34
C THR A 137 13.42 3.85 1.42
N ALA A 138 12.34 3.60 2.16
CA ALA A 138 11.35 4.63 2.47
C ALA A 138 11.99 5.83 3.20
N GLU A 139 12.95 5.59 4.09
CA GLU A 139 13.70 6.64 4.78
C GLU A 139 14.48 7.54 3.80
N ASP A 140 15.09 6.97 2.76
CA ASP A 140 15.80 7.73 1.72
C ASP A 140 14.88 8.66 0.92
N LEU A 141 13.57 8.35 0.82
CA LEU A 141 12.59 9.07 -0.01
C LEU A 141 11.72 10.02 0.80
N PHE A 142 11.38 9.63 2.04
CA PHE A 142 10.39 10.31 2.87
C PHE A 142 10.92 10.72 4.24
N GLY A 143 12.22 10.51 4.49
CA GLY A 143 12.86 10.96 5.71
C GLY A 143 12.84 12.49 5.83
N LYS A 144 13.15 12.98 7.00
CA LYS A 144 13.13 14.40 7.33
C LYS A 144 14.04 15.19 6.37
N ASP A 145 13.49 16.26 5.79
CA ASP A 145 14.16 17.14 4.85
C ASP A 145 14.44 16.56 3.45
N ASP A 146 13.77 15.47 3.07
CA ASP A 146 13.97 14.86 1.76
C ASP A 146 13.32 15.69 0.63
N ALA A 147 14.12 15.99 -0.39
CA ALA A 147 13.69 16.77 -1.55
C ALA A 147 12.65 16.02 -2.40
N PHE A 148 12.71 14.67 -2.42
CA PHE A 148 11.76 13.84 -3.12
C PHE A 148 10.35 14.02 -2.54
N ALA A 149 10.20 13.87 -1.23
CA ALA A 149 8.91 14.04 -0.54
C ALA A 149 8.37 15.46 -0.71
N LYS A 150 9.22 16.49 -0.58
CA LYS A 150 8.84 17.90 -0.75
C LYS A 150 8.33 18.20 -2.15
N LEU A 151 9.03 17.73 -3.19
CA LEU A 151 8.59 17.92 -4.57
C LEU A 151 7.28 17.19 -4.84
N LEU A 152 7.17 15.93 -4.40
CA LEU A 152 5.94 15.14 -4.54
C LEU A 152 4.76 15.83 -3.85
N GLY A 153 4.93 16.28 -2.61
CA GLY A 153 3.90 17.03 -1.88
C GLY A 153 3.50 18.32 -2.57
N SER A 154 4.48 19.08 -3.10
CA SER A 154 4.22 20.31 -3.84
C SER A 154 3.39 20.07 -5.11
N ILE A 155 3.71 19.00 -5.86
CA ILE A 155 2.95 18.61 -7.05
C ILE A 155 1.52 18.22 -6.69
N MET A 156 1.34 17.45 -5.60
CA MET A 156 0.01 17.05 -5.16
C MET A 156 -0.82 18.27 -4.69
N GLY A 157 -0.21 19.25 -4.04
CA GLY A 157 -0.86 20.52 -3.72
C GLY A 157 -1.28 21.32 -4.96
N GLU A 158 -0.49 21.29 -6.04
CA GLU A 158 -0.86 21.90 -7.32
C GLU A 158 -2.07 21.19 -7.98
N ILE A 159 -2.13 19.86 -7.87
CA ILE A 159 -3.25 19.08 -8.43
C ILE A 159 -4.52 19.25 -7.59
N PHE A 160 -4.38 19.37 -6.27
CA PHE A 160 -5.46 19.44 -5.30
C PHE A 160 -5.39 20.71 -4.44
N PRO A 161 -5.51 21.91 -5.05
CA PRO A 161 -5.20 23.18 -4.39
C PRO A 161 -6.17 23.60 -3.28
N ASN A 162 -7.31 22.92 -3.17
CA ASN A 162 -8.35 23.23 -2.18
C ASN A 162 -8.20 22.41 -0.88
N ASN A 163 -7.18 21.57 -0.78
CA ASN A 163 -6.92 20.81 0.42
C ASN A 163 -5.95 21.56 1.33
N ASP A 164 -6.29 21.67 2.61
CA ASP A 164 -5.38 22.23 3.62
C ASP A 164 -4.24 21.25 3.95
N PHE A 165 -4.50 19.97 3.79
CA PHE A 165 -3.50 18.91 3.92
C PHE A 165 -3.88 17.67 3.11
N LEU A 166 -2.87 16.86 2.80
CA LEU A 166 -3.01 15.51 2.24
C LEU A 166 -2.18 14.54 3.08
N ASP A 167 -2.80 13.46 3.51
CA ASP A 167 -2.12 12.37 4.21
C ASP A 167 -1.77 11.25 3.23
N VAL A 168 -0.57 10.71 3.37
CA VAL A 168 -0.09 9.58 2.61
C VAL A 168 0.40 8.48 3.55
N THR A 169 -0.07 7.27 3.31
CA THR A 169 0.40 6.06 4.00
C THR A 169 1.49 5.41 3.16
N ILE A 170 2.60 5.08 3.78
CA ILE A 170 3.80 4.57 3.11
C ILE A 170 4.09 3.15 3.58
N PHE A 171 4.29 2.27 2.61
CA PHE A 171 4.70 0.88 2.83
C PHE A 171 5.99 0.59 2.09
N ASP A 172 6.90 -0.14 2.73
CA ASP A 172 8.20 -0.51 2.18
C ASP A 172 8.34 -2.03 2.05
N ALA A 173 8.60 -2.50 0.84
CA ALA A 173 8.95 -3.87 0.51
C ALA A 173 10.32 -3.92 -0.19
N SER A 174 11.19 -2.95 0.08
CA SER A 174 12.54 -2.90 -0.49
C SER A 174 13.40 -4.07 0.01
N GLY A 175 14.31 -4.53 -0.83
CA GLY A 175 15.17 -5.64 -0.49
C GLY A 175 15.63 -6.43 -1.73
N HIS A 176 16.26 -7.57 -1.50
CA HIS A 176 16.76 -8.42 -2.57
C HIS A 176 15.60 -9.00 -3.39
N SER A 177 15.58 -8.75 -4.68
CA SER A 177 14.60 -9.29 -5.62
C SER A 177 15.18 -10.47 -6.38
N ARG A 178 14.61 -11.66 -6.19
CA ARG A 178 15.00 -12.87 -6.94
C ARG A 178 14.80 -12.71 -8.43
N ARG A 179 13.77 -11.95 -8.85
CA ARG A 179 13.48 -11.70 -10.26
C ARG A 179 14.52 -10.79 -10.90
N ALA A 180 14.95 -9.76 -10.18
CA ALA A 180 15.95 -8.81 -10.64
C ALA A 180 17.39 -9.32 -10.46
N GLY A 181 17.61 -10.29 -9.56
CA GLY A 181 18.94 -10.74 -9.16
C GLY A 181 19.76 -9.68 -8.43
N ALA A 182 19.09 -8.64 -7.90
CA ALA A 182 19.70 -7.48 -7.27
C ALA A 182 18.78 -6.90 -6.19
N MET A 183 19.28 -5.96 -5.42
CA MET A 183 18.44 -5.17 -4.52
C MET A 183 17.45 -4.32 -5.32
N LYS A 184 16.25 -4.16 -4.80
CA LYS A 184 15.19 -3.37 -5.42
C LYS A 184 14.48 -2.54 -4.36
N THR A 185 14.35 -1.25 -4.59
CA THR A 185 13.39 -0.40 -3.88
C THR A 185 11.98 -0.74 -4.37
N SER A 186 11.06 -0.93 -3.44
CA SER A 186 9.66 -1.21 -3.74
C SER A 186 8.80 -0.57 -2.66
N ILE A 187 8.37 0.64 -2.90
CA ILE A 187 7.60 1.43 -1.95
C ILE A 187 6.24 1.69 -2.54
N ARG A 188 5.20 1.50 -1.75
CA ARG A 188 3.84 1.92 -2.08
C ARG A 188 3.45 3.09 -1.22
N ILE A 189 2.86 4.11 -1.85
CA ILE A 189 2.23 5.23 -1.17
C ILE A 189 0.76 5.27 -1.52
N VAL A 190 -0.10 5.49 -0.52
CA VAL A 190 -1.56 5.56 -0.66
C VAL A 190 -2.03 6.90 -0.09
N TRP A 191 -2.69 7.70 -0.94
CA TRP A 191 -3.21 9.01 -0.57
C TRP A 191 -4.61 8.86 0.00
N SER A 192 -4.74 8.96 1.33
CA SER A 192 -5.93 8.58 2.09
C SER A 192 -7.20 9.37 1.76
N SER A 193 -7.07 10.55 1.16
CA SER A 193 -8.20 11.43 0.82
C SER A 193 -8.39 11.66 -0.68
N VAL A 194 -7.58 11.01 -1.52
CA VAL A 194 -7.58 11.20 -2.96
C VAL A 194 -8.25 10.02 -3.65
N VAL A 195 -9.51 10.20 -4.03
CA VAL A 195 -10.29 9.19 -4.75
C VAL A 195 -10.22 9.47 -6.25
N VAL A 196 -9.88 8.45 -7.02
CA VAL A 196 -9.69 8.54 -8.47
C VAL A 196 -10.24 7.31 -9.18
N ASP A 197 -10.60 7.49 -10.46
CA ASP A 197 -10.67 6.39 -11.40
C ASP A 197 -9.27 6.07 -11.97
N ARG A 198 -9.18 4.96 -12.67
CA ARG A 198 -7.93 4.46 -13.25
C ARG A 198 -7.27 5.44 -14.21
N ASP A 199 -8.06 6.13 -15.05
CA ASP A 199 -7.54 7.06 -16.04
C ASP A 199 -7.03 8.35 -15.38
N ARG A 200 -7.73 8.82 -14.34
CA ARG A 200 -7.27 9.97 -13.56
C ARG A 200 -6.00 9.61 -12.79
N ALA A 201 -5.89 8.43 -12.23
CA ALA A 201 -4.68 7.96 -11.57
C ALA A 201 -3.46 7.98 -12.52
N ARG A 202 -3.61 7.50 -13.75
CA ARG A 202 -2.56 7.56 -14.77
C ARG A 202 -2.17 8.98 -15.10
N ARG A 203 -3.13 9.87 -15.33
CA ARG A 203 -2.84 11.30 -15.64
C ARG A 203 -2.11 11.99 -14.49
N ILE A 204 -2.49 11.73 -13.24
CA ILE A 204 -1.78 12.28 -12.07
C ILE A 204 -0.34 11.76 -12.06
N ARG A 205 -0.16 10.45 -12.22
CA ARG A 205 1.18 9.83 -12.30
C ARG A 205 2.03 10.44 -13.41
N ASP A 206 1.49 10.61 -14.61
CA ASP A 206 2.22 11.17 -15.75
C ASP A 206 2.61 12.63 -15.50
N PHE A 207 1.74 13.40 -14.84
CA PHE A 207 2.05 14.76 -14.44
C PHE A 207 3.17 14.79 -13.38
N ILE A 208 3.16 13.91 -12.41
CA ILE A 208 4.24 13.77 -11.42
C ILE A 208 5.57 13.45 -12.14
N VAL A 209 5.56 12.45 -13.02
CA VAL A 209 6.75 12.09 -13.82
C VAL A 209 7.29 13.28 -14.60
N TYR A 210 6.40 14.04 -15.25
CA TYR A 210 6.75 15.24 -15.97
C TYR A 210 7.43 16.28 -15.06
N LYS A 211 6.82 16.60 -13.91
CA LYS A 211 7.36 17.56 -12.95
C LYS A 211 8.73 17.15 -12.39
N PHE A 212 8.92 15.88 -12.05
CA PHE A 212 10.23 15.38 -11.61
C PHE A 212 11.28 15.47 -12.70
N LYS A 213 10.91 15.19 -13.95
CA LYS A 213 11.81 15.27 -15.11
C LYS A 213 12.24 16.70 -15.43
N GLU A 214 11.32 17.67 -15.33
CA GLU A 214 11.57 19.07 -15.63
C GLU A 214 12.13 19.88 -14.45
N SER A 215 12.26 19.25 -13.28
CA SER A 215 12.75 19.91 -12.07
C SER A 215 14.18 20.43 -12.26
N GLN A 216 14.39 21.68 -11.90
CA GLN A 216 15.71 22.32 -11.84
C GLN A 216 16.24 22.43 -10.41
N ASP A 217 15.55 21.84 -9.43
CA ASP A 217 16.00 21.80 -8.05
C ASP A 217 17.30 20.98 -7.96
N PRO A 218 18.41 21.57 -7.46
CA PRO A 218 19.69 20.88 -7.36
C PRO A 218 19.62 19.57 -6.56
N ALA A 219 18.76 19.49 -5.54
CA ALA A 219 18.60 18.29 -4.75
C ALA A 219 17.90 17.17 -5.54
N ILE A 220 16.91 17.50 -6.37
CA ILE A 220 16.24 16.56 -7.27
C ILE A 220 17.19 16.11 -8.39
N LEU A 221 18.00 17.01 -8.94
CA LEU A 221 19.03 16.66 -9.94
C LEU A 221 20.07 15.70 -9.34
N ALA A 222 20.56 15.98 -8.14
CA ALA A 222 21.48 15.10 -7.43
C ALA A 222 20.84 13.73 -7.12
N PHE A 223 19.54 13.73 -6.78
CA PHE A 223 18.80 12.47 -6.58
C PHE A 223 18.67 11.68 -7.88
N ALA A 224 18.38 12.34 -9.01
CA ALA A 224 18.32 11.71 -10.33
C ALA A 224 19.68 11.09 -10.72
N GLU A 225 20.80 11.78 -10.44
CA GLU A 225 22.14 11.22 -10.63
C GLU A 225 22.38 9.99 -9.74
N ARG A 226 21.91 10.02 -8.50
CA ARG A 226 21.98 8.84 -7.60
C ARG A 226 21.20 7.66 -8.17
N LEU A 227 20.01 7.88 -8.74
CA LEU A 227 19.22 6.85 -9.43
C LEU A 227 19.99 6.24 -10.60
N GLN A 228 20.63 7.05 -11.41
CA GLN A 228 21.43 6.60 -12.56
C GLN A 228 22.64 5.75 -12.15
N LYS A 229 23.23 6.01 -10.99
CA LYS A 229 24.34 5.19 -10.46
C LYS A 229 23.92 3.75 -10.14
N PHE A 230 22.65 3.50 -9.83
CA PHE A 230 22.12 2.16 -9.65
C PHE A 230 21.84 1.45 -10.98
N GLY A 231 21.63 2.17 -12.10
CA GLY A 231 21.42 1.61 -13.44
C GLY A 231 20.64 2.55 -14.36
N GLN A 232 20.82 2.39 -15.67
CA GLN A 232 20.17 3.24 -16.68
C GLN A 232 18.63 3.09 -16.73
N ASP A 233 18.09 2.04 -16.14
CA ASP A 233 16.64 1.74 -16.16
C ASP A 233 15.85 2.52 -15.11
N ASN A 234 16.49 3.40 -14.32
CA ASN A 234 15.86 4.19 -13.26
C ASN A 234 15.45 5.59 -13.73
N ALA A 235 14.89 5.70 -14.93
CA ALA A 235 14.24 6.94 -15.35
C ALA A 235 12.96 7.20 -14.54
N TRP A 236 12.56 8.45 -14.34
CA TRP A 236 11.38 8.80 -13.55
C TRP A 236 10.11 8.05 -13.96
N ALA A 237 9.92 7.78 -15.27
CA ALA A 237 8.81 6.98 -15.77
C ALA A 237 8.85 5.52 -15.28
N SER A 238 10.03 4.97 -15.03
CA SER A 238 10.20 3.62 -14.46
C SER A 238 10.16 3.64 -12.94
N VAL A 239 10.56 4.76 -12.32
CA VAL A 239 10.53 4.94 -10.86
C VAL A 239 9.08 4.98 -10.37
N PHE A 240 8.22 5.77 -11.03
CA PHE A 240 6.78 5.79 -10.76
C PHE A 240 6.10 4.73 -11.62
N ASP A 241 5.96 3.51 -11.09
CA ASP A 241 5.45 2.34 -11.84
C ASP A 241 3.97 2.50 -12.18
N GLU A 242 3.64 2.35 -13.48
CA GLU A 242 2.25 2.42 -13.95
C GLU A 242 1.48 1.08 -13.81
N SER A 243 2.20 -0.01 -13.54
CA SER A 243 1.60 -1.35 -13.48
C SER A 243 0.53 -1.47 -12.38
N VAL A 244 0.62 -0.64 -11.35
CA VAL A 244 -0.40 -0.56 -10.30
C VAL A 244 -1.78 -0.20 -10.86
N TYR A 245 -1.86 0.53 -11.97
CA TYR A 245 -3.12 0.92 -12.63
C TYR A 245 -3.55 -0.02 -13.75
N ALA A 246 -2.65 -0.89 -14.21
CA ALA A 246 -2.90 -1.78 -15.35
C ALA A 246 -3.30 -3.21 -14.92
N SER A 247 -3.08 -3.57 -13.66
CA SER A 247 -3.27 -4.93 -13.19
C SER A 247 -4.73 -5.38 -13.25
N GLU A 248 -5.02 -6.34 -14.12
CA GLU A 248 -6.31 -7.05 -14.14
C GLU A 248 -6.46 -8.00 -12.95
N HIS A 249 -5.34 -8.33 -12.31
CA HIS A 249 -5.28 -9.25 -11.19
C HIS A 249 -5.33 -8.55 -9.82
N GLY A 250 -5.54 -7.23 -9.82
CA GLY A 250 -5.59 -6.44 -8.61
C GLY A 250 -4.22 -5.98 -8.11
N VAL A 251 -4.23 -5.34 -6.97
CA VAL A 251 -3.07 -4.73 -6.33
C VAL A 251 -2.77 -5.47 -5.03
N ARG A 252 -1.54 -5.91 -4.85
CA ARG A 252 -1.09 -6.58 -3.62
C ARG A 252 -1.45 -5.75 -2.40
N MET A 253 -2.08 -6.36 -1.41
CA MET A 253 -2.44 -5.69 -0.15
C MET A 253 -1.20 -5.44 0.73
N PRO A 254 -1.26 -4.45 1.64
CA PRO A 254 -0.26 -4.31 2.69
C PRO A 254 -0.09 -5.61 3.48
N LEU A 255 1.07 -5.79 4.11
CA LEU A 255 1.46 -6.97 4.87
C LEU A 255 1.53 -8.29 4.09
N ASN A 256 1.23 -8.25 2.79
CA ASN A 256 1.24 -9.42 1.92
C ASN A 256 2.53 -9.53 1.10
N ASP A 257 2.92 -10.76 0.85
CA ASP A 257 4.11 -11.12 0.09
C ASP A 257 3.92 -10.93 -1.43
N LEU A 258 5.03 -10.86 -2.17
CA LEU A 258 4.99 -10.79 -3.61
C LEU A 258 4.70 -12.17 -4.19
N THR A 259 3.69 -12.23 -5.08
CA THR A 259 3.41 -13.44 -5.85
C THR A 259 4.55 -13.79 -6.79
N SER A 260 4.76 -15.08 -7.04
CA SER A 260 5.62 -15.53 -8.12
C SER A 260 4.80 -15.67 -9.41
N PRO A 261 5.26 -15.15 -10.56
CA PRO A 261 4.57 -15.39 -11.83
C PRO A 261 4.64 -16.85 -12.29
N LEU A 262 5.43 -17.67 -11.62
CA LEU A 262 5.63 -19.08 -11.96
C LEU A 262 5.02 -19.94 -10.84
N PRO A 263 4.01 -20.75 -11.14
CA PRO A 263 3.24 -21.50 -10.12
C PRO A 263 4.08 -22.50 -9.31
N TRP A 264 5.25 -22.89 -9.79
CA TRP A 264 6.18 -23.79 -9.10
C TRP A 264 7.25 -23.05 -8.27
N LYS A 265 7.29 -21.72 -8.29
CA LYS A 265 8.23 -20.93 -7.47
C LYS A 265 7.52 -20.44 -6.22
N LYS A 266 8.18 -20.62 -5.08
CA LYS A 266 7.70 -20.05 -3.81
C LYS A 266 7.53 -18.54 -3.90
N PRO A 267 6.54 -17.95 -3.20
CA PRO A 267 6.40 -16.51 -3.07
C PRO A 267 7.72 -15.86 -2.64
N GLU A 268 7.96 -14.65 -3.09
CA GLU A 268 9.09 -13.87 -2.60
C GLU A 268 8.70 -13.23 -1.29
N ARG A 269 9.38 -13.61 -0.20
CA ARG A 269 9.18 -13.08 1.16
C ARG A 269 9.60 -11.61 1.21
N ARG A 270 8.71 -10.76 0.78
CA ARG A 270 8.92 -9.32 0.71
C ARG A 270 7.57 -8.59 0.88
N PRO A 271 6.96 -8.71 2.10
CA PRO A 271 5.69 -8.05 2.36
C PRO A 271 5.85 -6.53 2.31
N PHE A 272 4.79 -5.83 1.96
CA PHE A 272 4.70 -4.39 2.17
C PHE A 272 4.56 -4.10 3.67
N LYS A 273 5.68 -3.74 4.28
CA LYS A 273 5.74 -3.35 5.70
C LYS A 273 5.30 -1.91 5.85
N PRO A 274 4.54 -1.57 6.90
CA PRO A 274 4.29 -0.18 7.26
C PRO A 274 5.60 0.57 7.47
N TYR A 275 5.63 1.84 7.06
CA TYR A 275 6.74 2.73 7.36
C TYR A 275 6.26 3.95 8.14
N ALA A 276 5.35 4.73 7.57
CA ALA A 276 4.82 5.94 8.20
C ALA A 276 3.51 6.40 7.57
N VAL A 277 2.79 7.24 8.28
CA VAL A 277 1.79 8.15 7.71
C VAL A 277 2.39 9.54 7.71
N VAL A 278 2.51 10.15 6.55
CA VAL A 278 3.10 11.47 6.35
C VAL A 278 2.02 12.45 5.92
N ARG A 279 1.98 13.61 6.57
CA ARG A 279 1.10 14.73 6.23
C ARG A 279 1.85 15.80 5.47
N PHE A 280 1.30 16.18 4.34
CA PHE A 280 1.67 17.36 3.57
C PHE A 280 0.67 18.46 3.87
N ALA A 281 1.08 19.50 4.59
CA ALA A 281 0.22 20.63 4.94
C ALA A 281 0.46 21.79 3.96
N TYR A 282 -0.63 22.42 3.52
CA TYR A 282 -0.61 23.48 2.53
C TYR A 282 -1.10 24.81 3.11
N GLY A 283 -0.60 25.91 2.55
CA GLY A 283 -1.05 27.27 2.84
C GLY A 283 -1.06 28.10 1.56
N GLY A 284 -2.23 28.61 1.15
CA GLY A 284 -2.36 29.34 -0.09
C GLY A 284 -2.00 28.53 -1.34
N GLY A 285 -2.23 27.23 -1.32
CA GLY A 285 -1.91 26.31 -2.42
C GLY A 285 -0.44 25.87 -2.50
N SER A 286 0.40 26.30 -1.55
CA SER A 286 1.81 25.93 -1.50
C SER A 286 2.11 25.01 -0.31
N LEU A 287 3.00 24.05 -0.51
CA LEU A 287 3.46 23.15 0.57
C LEU A 287 4.18 23.97 1.65
N GLN A 288 3.73 23.83 2.89
CA GLN A 288 4.30 24.49 4.06
C GLN A 288 5.14 23.54 4.90
N HIS A 289 4.58 22.38 5.22
CA HIS A 289 5.20 21.42 6.12
C HIS A 289 4.99 19.99 5.64
N VAL A 290 5.98 19.15 5.94
CA VAL A 290 5.92 17.70 5.83
C VAL A 290 6.16 17.14 7.22
N THR A 291 5.21 16.36 7.75
CA THR A 291 5.25 15.86 9.13
C THR A 291 4.89 14.38 9.19
N ASN A 292 5.60 13.61 9.97
CA ASN A 292 5.18 12.24 10.31
C ASN A 292 4.01 12.31 11.30
N VAL A 293 2.89 11.70 10.95
CA VAL A 293 1.69 11.62 11.78
C VAL A 293 1.69 10.32 12.58
N ALA A 294 2.13 9.22 11.98
CA ALA A 294 2.29 7.93 12.62
C ALA A 294 3.51 7.19 12.04
N GLN A 295 4.15 6.37 12.87
CA GLN A 295 5.21 5.45 12.50
C GLN A 295 4.74 3.99 12.69
N GLU A 296 5.56 3.01 12.28
CA GLU A 296 5.18 1.58 12.30
C GLU A 296 4.65 1.14 13.67
N GLU A 297 5.25 1.59 14.75
CA GLU A 297 4.88 1.24 16.12
C GLU A 297 3.64 1.95 16.66
N ASP A 298 3.12 2.94 15.97
CA ASP A 298 2.00 3.75 16.43
C ASP A 298 0.62 3.14 16.16
N LEU A 299 0.54 2.21 15.19
CA LEU A 299 -0.70 1.58 14.73
C LEU A 299 -0.54 0.06 14.71
N ASP A 300 -1.64 -0.66 14.84
CA ASP A 300 -1.63 -2.11 14.69
C ASP A 300 -1.79 -2.56 13.22
N GLY A 301 -1.71 -3.88 13.00
CA GLY A 301 -1.77 -4.44 11.66
C GLY A 301 -3.08 -4.16 10.91
N PRO A 302 -4.26 -4.34 11.52
CA PRO A 302 -5.55 -3.98 10.94
C PRO A 302 -5.67 -2.50 10.57
N ASP A 303 -5.19 -1.59 11.44
CA ASP A 303 -5.18 -0.15 11.15
C ASP A 303 -4.33 0.17 9.91
N TRP A 304 -3.14 -0.43 9.80
CA TRP A 304 -2.29 -0.28 8.62
C TRP A 304 -2.95 -0.82 7.35
N LEU A 305 -3.68 -1.95 7.45
CA LEU A 305 -4.42 -2.50 6.32
C LEU A 305 -5.54 -1.56 5.88
N GLN A 306 -6.29 -1.00 6.83
CA GLN A 306 -7.34 -0.02 6.54
C GLN A 306 -6.78 1.22 5.82
N LEU A 307 -5.60 1.70 6.22
CA LEU A 307 -4.94 2.87 5.61
C LEU A 307 -4.33 2.57 4.23
N GLY A 308 -3.99 1.33 3.96
CA GLY A 308 -3.27 0.94 2.74
C GLY A 308 -4.11 0.24 1.68
N CYS A 309 -5.35 -0.13 1.99
CA CYS A 309 -6.28 -0.69 1.00
C CYS A 309 -6.87 0.40 0.11
N LEU A 310 -7.11 0.07 -1.15
CA LEU A 310 -7.53 1.03 -2.17
C LEU A 310 -9.06 1.17 -2.27
N ARG A 311 -9.80 0.19 -1.75
CA ARG A 311 -11.27 0.21 -1.75
C ARG A 311 -11.77 1.18 -0.69
N GLN A 312 -12.89 1.84 -1.04
CA GLN A 312 -13.64 2.69 -0.11
C GLN A 312 -14.99 2.07 0.19
#